data_5d793218d1d982f2b344a981f9de6c08
#
_entry.id   5d793218d1d982f2b344a981f9de6c08
#
_cell.length_a   1.000
_cell.length_b   1.000
_cell.length_c   1.000
_cell.angle_alpha   90.00
_cell.angle_beta   90.00
_cell.angle_gamma   90.00
#
_symmetry.space_group_name_H-M   'P 1'
#
loop_
_entity.id
_entity.type
_entity.pdbx_description
1 polymer ?
#
loop_
_entity_poly.entity_id
_entity_poly.type
_entity_poly.pdbx_seq_one_letter_code
_entity_poly.pdbx_strand_id
1 'polypeptide(L)'
;MKLSTAEMLSVWRLRQQLEPLRSDCVVSRVDGTDTDALLLQHIDDWYETLLDTTPAEMLVLTDVSSQVAMNNLGEGMATVILPERCRRVVDVMASDWQQPAVIVAPDSPLALLQDNVYSRAGKSRPVAVVDRRVLRLYGVDSKSRLSRLLCVMQPDDGFYEFNKRALSTISQL
;
A
#
# COMPACT_ATOMS: atom_id res chain seq x y z
N MET A 1 -7.72 0.17 11.97
CA MET A 1 -9.19 0.28 12.13
C MET A 1 -9.83 0.20 10.74
N LYS A 2 -11.01 -0.38 10.64
CA LYS A 2 -11.79 -0.47 9.39
C LYS A 2 -13.07 0.33 9.61
N LEU A 3 -13.36 1.26 8.71
CA LEU A 3 -14.54 2.14 8.76
C LEU A 3 -15.33 1.98 7.47
N SER A 4 -16.64 1.98 7.56
CA SER A 4 -17.54 2.12 6.41
C SER A 4 -17.57 3.57 5.92
N THR A 5 -18.08 3.81 4.72
CA THR A 5 -18.25 5.14 4.14
C THR A 5 -19.03 6.10 5.07
N ALA A 6 -20.10 5.62 5.68
CA ALA A 6 -20.92 6.45 6.59
C ALA A 6 -20.16 6.82 7.88
N GLU A 7 -19.41 5.87 8.45
CA GLU A 7 -18.57 6.13 9.63
C GLU A 7 -17.42 7.09 9.28
N MET A 8 -16.81 6.93 8.10
CA MET A 8 -15.73 7.80 7.66
C MET A 8 -16.22 9.24 7.44
N LEU A 9 -17.39 9.45 6.83
CA LEU A 9 -18.03 10.76 6.72
C LEU A 9 -18.24 11.42 8.08
N SER A 10 -18.71 10.64 9.06
CA SER A 10 -18.93 11.15 10.43
C SER A 10 -17.60 11.56 11.09
N VAL A 11 -16.56 10.74 10.95
CA VAL A 11 -15.21 11.04 11.47
C VAL A 11 -14.62 12.28 10.80
N TRP A 12 -14.80 12.40 9.48
CA TRP A 12 -14.31 13.53 8.69
C TRP A 12 -14.94 14.85 9.11
N ARG A 13 -16.29 14.89 9.22
CA ARG A 13 -17.03 16.07 9.70
C ARG A 13 -16.58 16.49 11.08
N LEU A 14 -16.45 15.51 11.99
CA LEU A 14 -16.01 15.78 13.37
C LEU A 14 -14.59 16.39 13.40
N ARG A 15 -13.68 15.90 12.55
CA ARG A 15 -12.29 16.37 12.50
C ARG A 15 -12.14 17.75 11.89
N GLN A 16 -12.95 18.08 10.88
CA GLN A 16 -12.96 19.40 10.26
C GLN A 16 -13.83 20.41 10.99
N GLN A 17 -14.36 20.04 12.17
CA GLN A 17 -15.28 20.90 12.95
C GLN A 17 -16.52 21.34 12.16
N LEU A 18 -16.88 20.60 11.13
CA LEU A 18 -18.14 20.78 10.44
C LEU A 18 -19.25 20.37 11.41
N GLU A 19 -20.22 21.25 11.62
CA GLU A 19 -21.36 20.94 12.49
C GLU A 19 -22.04 19.65 12.01
N PRO A 20 -22.33 18.70 12.92
CA PRO A 20 -23.12 17.55 12.54
C PRO A 20 -24.46 18.08 12.03
N LEU A 21 -24.78 17.81 10.77
CA LEU A 21 -26.11 18.07 10.25
C LEU A 21 -27.09 17.34 11.16
N ARG A 22 -27.93 18.09 11.87
CA ARG A 22 -29.04 17.49 12.62
C ARG A 22 -29.85 16.68 11.61
N SER A 23 -30.12 15.41 11.94
CA SER A 23 -30.85 14.47 11.07
C SER A 23 -32.18 14.99 10.52
N ASP A 24 -32.66 16.09 11.07
CA ASP A 24 -33.96 16.69 10.77
C ASP A 24 -33.89 17.89 9.80
N CYS A 25 -32.68 18.31 9.40
CA CYS A 25 -32.51 19.38 8.42
C CYS A 25 -31.87 18.79 7.15
N VAL A 26 -32.68 18.44 6.19
CA VAL A 26 -32.25 18.32 4.80
C VAL A 26 -31.93 19.73 4.31
N VAL A 27 -30.72 20.19 4.53
CA VAL A 27 -30.20 21.40 3.91
C VAL A 27 -29.81 21.04 2.49
N SER A 28 -30.76 20.99 1.59
CA SER A 28 -30.45 21.08 0.17
C SER A 28 -29.96 22.51 -0.07
N ARG A 29 -28.72 22.66 -0.49
CA ARG A 29 -28.24 23.93 -1.04
C ARG A 29 -29.13 24.29 -2.22
N VAL A 30 -29.45 25.59 -2.36
CA VAL A 30 -30.26 26.13 -3.45
C VAL A 30 -29.65 25.83 -4.84
N ASP A 31 -28.36 25.49 -4.88
CA ASP A 31 -27.63 25.14 -6.09
C ASP A 31 -27.67 23.63 -6.46
N GLY A 32 -28.38 22.80 -5.66
CA GLY A 32 -28.49 21.35 -5.91
C GLY A 32 -27.21 20.55 -5.66
N THR A 33 -26.16 21.15 -5.07
CA THR A 33 -24.89 20.45 -4.82
C THR A 33 -24.99 19.49 -3.63
N ASP A 34 -24.76 18.22 -3.87
CA ASP A 34 -24.68 17.21 -2.81
C ASP A 34 -23.36 17.35 -2.04
N THR A 35 -23.48 17.94 -0.85
CA THR A 35 -22.30 18.17 0.02
C THR A 35 -21.64 16.86 0.45
N ASP A 36 -22.41 15.78 0.61
CA ASP A 36 -21.88 14.50 1.01
C ASP A 36 -21.08 13.83 -0.11
N ALA A 37 -21.53 13.97 -1.34
CA ALA A 37 -20.78 13.49 -2.50
C ALA A 37 -19.44 14.23 -2.64
N LEU A 38 -19.38 15.54 -2.43
CA LEU A 38 -18.12 16.29 -2.43
C LEU A 38 -17.20 15.88 -1.28
N LEU A 39 -17.73 15.69 -0.08
CA LEU A 39 -16.92 15.22 1.05
C LEU A 39 -16.39 13.82 0.81
N LEU A 40 -17.16 12.92 0.22
CA LEU A 40 -16.71 11.58 -0.13
C LEU A 40 -15.56 11.63 -1.13
N GLN A 41 -15.64 12.47 -2.14
CA GLN A 41 -14.55 12.66 -3.10
C GLN A 41 -13.27 13.12 -2.39
N HIS A 42 -13.34 14.08 -1.48
CA HIS A 42 -12.17 14.51 -0.70
C HIS A 42 -11.62 13.41 0.21
N ILE A 43 -12.48 12.57 0.78
CA ILE A 43 -12.08 11.43 1.59
C ILE A 43 -11.36 10.40 0.73
N ASP A 44 -11.88 10.12 -0.45
CA ASP A 44 -11.28 9.16 -1.38
C ASP A 44 -9.90 9.65 -1.86
N ASP A 45 -9.75 10.90 -2.25
CA ASP A 45 -8.48 11.52 -2.63
C ASP A 45 -7.45 11.49 -1.49
N TRP A 46 -7.89 11.80 -0.27
CA TRP A 46 -7.04 11.67 0.92
C TRP A 46 -6.61 10.24 1.16
N TYR A 47 -7.53 9.29 1.03
CA TYR A 47 -7.27 7.89 1.28
C TYR A 47 -6.32 7.28 0.24
N GLU A 48 -6.49 7.59 -1.03
CA GLU A 48 -5.55 7.20 -2.09
C GLU A 48 -4.13 7.74 -1.78
N THR A 49 -4.03 9.01 -1.43
CA THR A 49 -2.75 9.62 -1.03
C THR A 49 -2.17 8.92 0.21
N LEU A 50 -3.00 8.57 1.19
CA LEU A 50 -2.59 7.84 2.38
C LEU A 50 -1.97 6.49 2.03
N LEU A 51 -2.62 5.70 1.17
CA LEU A 51 -2.14 4.37 0.77
C LEU A 51 -0.81 4.45 0.02
N ASP A 52 -0.63 5.46 -0.84
CA ASP A 52 0.52 5.54 -1.74
C ASP A 52 1.76 6.18 -1.09
N THR A 53 1.59 7.18 -0.25
CA THR A 53 2.71 8.03 0.20
C THR A 53 3.02 7.97 1.69
N THR A 54 2.05 7.59 2.52
CA THR A 54 2.20 7.70 3.98
C THR A 54 3.16 6.65 4.55
N PRO A 55 3.86 6.94 5.65
CA PRO A 55 4.69 5.96 6.34
C PRO A 55 3.92 4.70 6.74
N ALA A 56 4.59 3.55 6.64
CA ALA A 56 3.98 2.23 6.89
C ALA A 56 3.31 2.11 8.28
N GLU A 57 3.78 2.87 9.26
CA GLU A 57 3.26 2.87 10.64
C GLU A 57 1.83 3.46 10.75
N MET A 58 1.38 4.19 9.74
CA MET A 58 0.03 4.76 9.66
C MET A 58 -0.94 3.84 8.90
N LEU A 59 -0.45 2.76 8.32
CA LEU A 59 -1.20 1.84 7.48
C LEU A 59 -1.41 0.49 8.17
N VAL A 60 -2.34 -0.27 7.65
CA VAL A 60 -2.51 -1.69 8.00
C VAL A 60 -1.72 -2.50 6.99
N LEU A 61 -0.73 -3.26 7.48
CA LEU A 61 0.10 -4.12 6.66
C LEU A 61 -0.42 -5.55 6.72
N THR A 62 -0.52 -6.19 5.57
CA THR A 62 -0.92 -7.59 5.45
C THR A 62 0.24 -8.41 4.91
N ASP A 63 0.55 -9.51 5.59
CA ASP A 63 1.51 -10.48 5.07
C ASP A 63 0.82 -11.40 4.06
N VAL A 64 1.21 -11.27 2.80
CA VAL A 64 0.67 -12.07 1.69
C VAL A 64 1.63 -13.17 1.22
N SER A 65 2.72 -13.41 1.95
CA SER A 65 3.76 -14.39 1.58
C SER A 65 3.21 -15.80 1.37
N SER A 66 2.20 -16.21 2.15
CA SER A 66 1.54 -17.51 2.02
C SER A 66 0.52 -17.60 0.87
N GLN A 67 0.11 -16.46 0.30
CA GLN A 67 -0.91 -16.38 -0.74
C GLN A 67 -0.33 -16.34 -2.16
N VAL A 68 0.97 -16.12 -2.27
CA VAL A 68 1.66 -15.92 -3.55
C VAL A 68 2.74 -16.97 -3.74
N ALA A 69 2.99 -17.35 -5.00
CA ALA A 69 4.07 -18.25 -5.36
C ALA A 69 5.29 -17.46 -5.83
N MET A 70 6.47 -17.87 -5.36
CA MET A 70 7.75 -17.38 -5.85
C MET A 70 8.24 -18.30 -6.97
N ASN A 71 8.39 -17.76 -8.17
CA ASN A 71 8.88 -18.47 -9.34
C ASN A 71 10.38 -18.19 -9.52
N ASN A 72 11.23 -19.17 -9.25
CA ASN A 72 12.67 -19.05 -9.45
C ASN A 72 13.02 -19.09 -10.94
N LEU A 73 13.73 -18.10 -11.43
CA LEU A 73 14.16 -17.98 -12.82
C LEU A 73 15.60 -18.45 -13.05
N GLY A 74 16.32 -18.79 -11.97
CA GLY A 74 17.75 -19.07 -12.02
C GLY A 74 18.61 -17.81 -11.89
N GLU A 75 19.92 -17.99 -11.90
CA GLU A 75 20.90 -16.89 -11.87
C GLU A 75 20.68 -15.86 -10.74
N GLY A 76 20.18 -16.30 -9.60
CA GLY A 76 19.93 -15.41 -8.47
C GLY A 76 18.65 -14.55 -8.58
N MET A 77 17.73 -14.92 -9.47
CA MET A 77 16.49 -14.17 -9.73
C MET A 77 15.24 -15.00 -9.44
N ALA A 78 14.21 -14.33 -8.96
CA ALA A 78 12.87 -14.88 -8.88
C ALA A 78 11.81 -13.81 -9.17
N THR A 79 10.61 -14.25 -9.46
CA THR A 79 9.43 -13.39 -9.64
C THR A 79 8.30 -13.82 -8.75
N VAL A 80 7.52 -12.83 -8.30
CA VAL A 80 6.29 -13.02 -7.55
C VAL A 80 5.21 -12.18 -8.21
N ILE A 81 4.03 -12.76 -8.42
CA ILE A 81 2.87 -12.02 -8.89
C ILE A 81 2.12 -11.50 -7.66
N LEU A 82 2.03 -10.19 -7.53
CA LEU A 82 1.34 -9.54 -6.43
C LEU A 82 -0.18 -9.72 -6.55
N PRO A 83 -0.90 -9.83 -5.43
CA PRO A 83 -2.34 -9.84 -5.42
C PRO A 83 -2.91 -8.59 -6.10
N GLU A 84 -4.11 -8.70 -6.68
CA GLU A 84 -4.74 -7.60 -7.42
C GLU A 84 -4.95 -6.33 -6.60
N ARG A 85 -5.26 -6.51 -5.31
CA ARG A 85 -5.49 -5.42 -4.36
C ARG A 85 -4.23 -4.89 -3.69
N CYS A 86 -3.04 -5.37 -4.08
CA CYS A 86 -1.79 -4.86 -3.55
C CYS A 86 -1.49 -3.49 -4.15
N ARG A 87 -1.53 -2.45 -3.31
CA ARG A 87 -1.22 -1.06 -3.70
C ARG A 87 0.28 -0.79 -3.59
N ARG A 88 0.89 -1.23 -2.51
CA ARG A 88 2.30 -0.96 -2.22
C ARG A 88 2.96 -2.11 -1.47
N VAL A 89 4.15 -2.49 -1.90
CA VAL A 89 5.02 -3.42 -1.17
C VAL A 89 5.84 -2.64 -0.17
N VAL A 90 5.85 -3.06 1.09
CA VAL A 90 6.53 -2.36 2.19
C VAL A 90 7.77 -3.12 2.65
N ASP A 91 7.70 -4.45 2.70
CA ASP A 91 8.79 -5.28 3.18
C ASP A 91 8.77 -6.65 2.48
N VAL A 92 9.95 -7.10 2.09
CA VAL A 92 10.14 -8.39 1.42
C VAL A 92 11.32 -9.11 2.03
N MET A 93 11.12 -10.37 2.38
CA MET A 93 12.15 -11.24 2.94
C MET A 93 12.06 -12.63 2.34
N ALA A 94 13.17 -13.15 1.82
CA ALA A 94 13.31 -14.56 1.48
C ALA A 94 14.01 -15.34 2.59
N SER A 95 13.84 -16.65 2.60
CA SER A 95 14.30 -17.54 3.67
C SER A 95 15.82 -17.57 3.87
N ASP A 96 16.57 -17.21 2.85
CA ASP A 96 18.05 -17.26 2.81
C ASP A 96 18.70 -15.87 2.83
N TRP A 97 17.90 -14.80 2.93
CA TRP A 97 18.41 -13.43 3.04
C TRP A 97 18.80 -13.08 4.47
N GLN A 98 19.84 -12.26 4.61
CA GLN A 98 20.31 -11.77 5.91
C GLN A 98 19.54 -10.57 6.40
N GLN A 99 18.91 -9.83 5.50
CA GLN A 99 18.07 -8.63 5.76
C GLN A 99 16.99 -8.50 4.72
N PRO A 100 15.94 -7.69 4.99
CA PRO A 100 14.91 -7.38 4.01
C PRO A 100 15.49 -6.76 2.73
N ALA A 101 14.83 -6.98 1.60
CA ALA A 101 15.25 -6.40 0.34
C ALA A 101 15.06 -4.87 0.31
N VAL A 102 15.96 -4.21 -0.38
CA VAL A 102 15.76 -2.81 -0.78
C VAL A 102 14.74 -2.79 -1.92
N ILE A 103 13.58 -2.18 -1.67
CA ILE A 103 12.51 -2.08 -2.65
C ILE A 103 12.74 -0.85 -3.51
N VAL A 104 12.73 -1.03 -4.83
CA VAL A 104 13.02 0.04 -5.79
C VAL A 104 12.06 0.01 -6.97
N ALA A 105 11.89 1.16 -7.62
CA ALA A 105 11.15 1.29 -8.87
C ALA A 105 11.97 0.75 -10.06
N PRO A 106 11.33 0.33 -11.16
CA PRO A 106 12.01 -0.29 -12.31
C PRO A 106 13.00 0.66 -13.02
N ASP A 107 12.77 1.96 -12.96
CA ASP A 107 13.59 3.01 -13.57
C ASP A 107 14.74 3.50 -12.66
N SER A 108 14.84 2.96 -11.45
CA SER A 108 15.90 3.36 -10.52
C SER A 108 17.27 2.85 -10.98
N PRO A 109 18.37 3.60 -10.69
CA PRO A 109 19.73 3.14 -11.02
C PRO A 109 20.05 1.78 -10.40
N LEU A 110 19.53 1.49 -9.21
CA LEU A 110 19.76 0.23 -8.54
C LEU A 110 19.03 -0.94 -9.24
N ALA A 111 17.85 -0.70 -9.83
CA ALA A 111 17.16 -1.70 -10.64
C ALA A 111 17.93 -2.02 -11.92
N LEU A 112 18.47 -1.01 -12.61
CA LEU A 112 19.26 -1.18 -13.83
C LEU A 112 20.54 -1.99 -13.59
N LEU A 113 21.16 -1.88 -12.42
CA LEU A 113 22.32 -2.69 -12.05
C LEU A 113 21.98 -4.19 -11.93
N GLN A 114 20.72 -4.56 -11.73
CA GLN A 114 20.31 -5.96 -11.60
C GLN A 114 20.29 -6.71 -12.95
N ASP A 115 20.26 -6.01 -14.06
CA ASP A 115 20.28 -6.63 -15.40
C ASP A 115 21.61 -7.30 -15.70
N ASN A 116 22.70 -6.83 -15.09
CA ASN A 116 24.02 -7.41 -15.25
C ASN A 116 24.32 -8.41 -14.13
N VAL A 117 24.61 -9.66 -14.51
CA VAL A 117 24.88 -10.77 -13.59
C VAL A 117 26.02 -10.45 -12.59
N TYR A 118 27.03 -9.70 -13.01
CA TYR A 118 28.20 -9.37 -12.17
C TYR A 118 27.93 -8.27 -11.14
N SER A 119 26.95 -7.38 -11.38
CA SER A 119 26.55 -6.31 -10.46
C SER A 119 25.28 -6.62 -9.70
N ARG A 120 24.70 -7.78 -9.96
CA ARG A 120 23.44 -8.22 -9.35
C ARG A 120 23.57 -8.39 -7.85
N ALA A 121 22.52 -8.00 -7.14
CA ALA A 121 22.43 -8.10 -5.69
C ALA A 121 22.58 -9.55 -5.19
N GLY A 122 23.27 -9.71 -4.09
CA GLY A 122 23.40 -10.98 -3.37
C GLY A 122 22.54 -11.04 -2.11
N LYS A 123 22.60 -12.15 -1.39
CA LYS A 123 21.81 -12.43 -0.18
C LYS A 123 22.04 -11.46 0.99
N SER A 124 23.20 -10.82 1.04
CA SER A 124 23.55 -9.86 2.10
C SER A 124 22.92 -8.48 1.88
N ARG A 125 22.61 -8.12 0.63
CA ARG A 125 21.94 -6.87 0.24
C ARG A 125 20.96 -7.15 -0.89
N PRO A 126 19.88 -7.88 -0.62
CA PRO A 126 18.92 -8.24 -1.65
C PRO A 126 18.19 -6.99 -2.16
N VAL A 127 17.76 -7.05 -3.43
CA VAL A 127 17.01 -6.00 -4.10
C VAL A 127 15.70 -6.58 -4.61
N ALA A 128 14.63 -5.83 -4.45
CA ALA A 128 13.31 -6.13 -4.98
C ALA A 128 12.85 -5.00 -5.89
N VAL A 129 12.56 -5.30 -7.13
CA VAL A 129 12.05 -4.34 -8.12
C VAL A 129 10.56 -4.55 -8.29
N VAL A 130 9.76 -3.53 -7.99
CA VAL A 130 8.30 -3.54 -8.15
C VAL A 130 7.95 -2.92 -9.50
N ASP A 131 7.42 -3.74 -10.41
CA ASP A 131 6.96 -3.31 -11.71
C ASP A 131 5.48 -3.67 -11.85
N ARG A 132 4.61 -2.71 -11.55
CA ARG A 132 3.15 -2.90 -11.49
C ARG A 132 2.78 -4.06 -10.54
N ARG A 133 2.34 -5.20 -11.08
CA ARG A 133 1.96 -6.39 -10.31
C ARG A 133 3.05 -7.46 -10.26
N VAL A 134 4.20 -7.21 -10.85
CA VAL A 134 5.33 -8.14 -10.85
C VAL A 134 6.39 -7.65 -9.89
N LEU A 135 6.71 -8.45 -8.90
CA LEU A 135 7.83 -8.23 -8.00
C LEU A 135 8.99 -9.11 -8.45
N ARG A 136 10.08 -8.50 -8.90
CA ARG A 136 11.32 -9.20 -9.25
C ARG A 136 12.27 -9.18 -8.05
N LEU A 137 12.73 -10.33 -7.66
CA LEU A 137 13.62 -10.53 -6.52
C LEU A 137 15.00 -10.91 -6.99
N TYR A 138 16.02 -10.30 -6.41
CA TYR A 138 17.41 -10.53 -6.72
C TYR A 138 18.20 -10.93 -5.46
N GLY A 139 19.14 -11.86 -5.61
CA GLY A 139 19.88 -12.43 -4.50
C GLY A 139 19.21 -13.66 -3.90
N VAL A 140 18.44 -14.41 -4.70
CA VAL A 140 17.75 -15.65 -4.29
C VAL A 140 18.44 -16.89 -4.84
N ASP A 141 18.35 -18.00 -4.13
CA ASP A 141 18.76 -19.31 -4.61
C ASP A 141 17.58 -20.10 -5.19
N SER A 142 17.87 -21.19 -5.87
CA SER A 142 16.86 -22.11 -6.42
C SER A 142 15.95 -22.74 -5.35
N LYS A 143 16.39 -22.80 -4.10
CA LYS A 143 15.65 -23.35 -2.96
C LYS A 143 15.04 -22.28 -2.06
N SER A 144 15.29 -21.00 -2.34
CA SER A 144 14.74 -19.89 -1.57
C SER A 144 13.22 -19.89 -1.62
N ARG A 145 12.60 -19.51 -0.51
CA ARG A 145 11.15 -19.32 -0.39
C ARG A 145 10.88 -17.94 0.16
N LEU A 146 9.74 -17.41 -0.19
CA LEU A 146 9.28 -16.16 0.39
C LEU A 146 8.91 -16.40 1.86
N SER A 147 9.59 -15.72 2.78
CA SER A 147 9.35 -15.85 4.22
C SER A 147 8.45 -14.74 4.76
N ARG A 148 8.46 -13.58 4.12
CA ARG A 148 7.61 -12.44 4.47
C ARG A 148 7.41 -11.53 3.26
N LEU A 149 6.17 -11.07 3.06
CA LEU A 149 5.81 -10.08 2.06
C LEU A 149 4.72 -9.18 2.63
N LEU A 150 5.13 -8.05 3.21
CA LEU A 150 4.21 -7.07 3.76
C LEU A 150 3.75 -6.09 2.70
N CYS A 151 2.46 -6.05 2.48
CA CYS A 151 1.81 -5.18 1.52
C CYS A 151 0.76 -4.29 2.17
N VAL A 152 0.61 -3.11 1.62
CA VAL A 152 -0.60 -2.29 1.80
C VAL A 152 -1.64 -2.80 0.82
N MET A 153 -2.76 -3.26 1.36
CA MET A 153 -3.86 -3.81 0.55
C MET A 153 -4.97 -2.78 0.44
N GLN A 154 -5.56 -2.66 -0.74
CA GLN A 154 -6.79 -1.92 -0.90
C GLN A 154 -7.93 -2.72 -0.25
N PRO A 155 -8.73 -2.14 0.67
CA PRO A 155 -9.86 -2.81 1.28
C PRO A 155 -10.99 -3.06 0.27
N ASP A 156 -12.06 -3.74 0.73
CA ASP A 156 -13.29 -3.87 -0.05
C ASP A 156 -13.93 -2.52 -0.32
N ASP A 157 -14.65 -2.41 -1.43
CA ASP A 157 -15.36 -1.19 -1.80
C ASP A 157 -16.28 -0.71 -0.67
N GLY A 158 -16.28 0.59 -0.42
CA GLY A 158 -17.07 1.20 0.65
C GLY A 158 -16.45 1.08 2.05
N PHE A 159 -15.20 0.62 2.15
CA PHE A 159 -14.46 0.57 3.40
C PHE A 159 -13.11 1.28 3.30
N TYR A 160 -12.70 1.88 4.43
CA TYR A 160 -11.41 2.52 4.63
C TYR A 160 -10.67 1.81 5.75
N GLU A 161 -9.44 1.36 5.50
CA GLU A 161 -8.66 0.61 6.49
C GLU A 161 -7.28 1.24 6.69
N PHE A 162 -7.01 1.71 7.91
CA PHE A 162 -5.77 2.39 8.26
C PHE A 162 -5.48 2.33 9.77
N ASN A 163 -4.28 2.71 10.19
CA ASN A 163 -3.97 2.86 11.60
C ASN A 163 -4.64 4.14 12.14
N LYS A 164 -5.11 4.11 13.39
CA LYS A 164 -5.74 5.25 14.05
C LYS A 164 -4.88 6.53 14.00
N ARG A 165 -3.55 6.38 13.94
CA ARG A 165 -2.61 7.51 13.79
C ARG A 165 -2.82 8.31 12.50
N ALA A 166 -3.28 7.68 11.43
CA ALA A 166 -3.54 8.37 10.16
C ALA A 166 -4.63 9.45 10.27
N LEU A 167 -5.52 9.36 11.26
CA LEU A 167 -6.54 10.40 11.49
C LEU A 167 -5.93 11.78 11.81
N SER A 168 -4.68 11.86 12.27
CA SER A 168 -4.01 13.14 12.51
C SER A 168 -3.69 13.90 11.22
N THR A 169 -3.68 13.24 10.07
CA THR A 169 -3.39 13.87 8.77
C THR A 169 -4.61 14.56 8.16
N ILE A 170 -5.83 14.24 8.62
CA ILE A 170 -7.08 14.82 8.09
C ILE A 170 -7.16 16.34 8.33
N SER A 171 -6.54 16.86 9.39
CA SER A 171 -6.58 18.28 9.74
C SER A 171 -5.54 19.14 9.01
N GLN A 172 -4.80 18.58 8.07
CA GLN A 172 -3.70 19.24 7.35
C GLN A 172 -4.06 19.60 5.89
N LEU A 173 -5.32 19.42 5.50
CA LEU A 173 -5.85 19.74 4.16
C LEU A 173 -6.60 21.08 4.14
#